data_d663d3d843832a920e8ef76119d59d2b
#
_entry.id   d663d3d843832a920e8ef76119d59d2b
#
_cell.length_a   1.000
_cell.length_b   1.000
_cell.length_c   1.000
_cell.angle_alpha   90.00
_cell.angle_beta   90.00
_cell.angle_gamma   90.00
#
_symmetry.space_group_name_H-M   'P 1'
#
loop_
_entity.id
_entity.type
_entity.pdbx_description
1 polymer ?
#
loop_
_entity_poly.entity_id
_entity_poly.type
_entity_poly.pdbx_seq_one_letter_code
_entity_poly.pdbx_strand_id
1 'polypeptide(L)'
;MSDLPKSVESVNQLAVVWRAMVLDRAADADVRDLPGIAVRWADSRFAFWNCITLTDAEPDPESLGQQLGQAADIMRSKQQPGFLWLFEDLLDDDAKAVLASAAEQAGLEFAFPGVGMAGDILPLPEPVHPDLTFVRVTTDEQLLAYADLNSRAYGFPLEAGRDGLSGSTLWKKEVHAYLGMRGDQPVTCAGAVEADGRLFVALVATDPEWQRRGYGEAVTRKALYEGARATGLTRAILHATEAGAPVYPRIGFEPNTPIRFYGLKS
;
A
#
# COMPACT_ATOMS: atom_id res chain seq x y z
N MET A 1 -8.60 21.66 11.71
CA MET A 1 -8.80 20.27 11.26
C MET A 1 -8.80 19.42 12.51
N SER A 2 -9.87 18.67 12.81
CA SER A 2 -9.90 17.75 13.95
C SER A 2 -8.82 16.69 13.73
N ASP A 3 -8.00 16.44 14.75
CA ASP A 3 -7.04 15.33 14.75
C ASP A 3 -7.84 14.03 14.68
N LEU A 4 -7.93 13.47 13.48
CA LEU A 4 -8.45 12.10 13.31
C LEU A 4 -7.49 11.14 14.03
N PRO A 5 -8.00 10.09 14.70
CA PRO A 5 -7.14 9.03 15.20
C PRO A 5 -6.21 8.53 14.09
N LYS A 6 -4.97 8.25 14.42
CA LYS A 6 -3.93 7.86 13.43
C LYS A 6 -4.35 6.65 12.59
N SER A 7 -5.02 5.67 13.19
CA SER A 7 -5.57 4.49 12.51
C SER A 7 -6.65 4.85 11.48
N VAL A 8 -7.56 5.75 11.82
CA VAL A 8 -8.62 6.23 10.91
C VAL A 8 -8.00 6.96 9.70
N GLU A 9 -6.96 7.76 9.92
CA GLU A 9 -6.22 8.38 8.82
C GLU A 9 -5.64 7.33 7.87
N SER A 10 -4.99 6.29 8.41
CA SER A 10 -4.41 5.20 7.62
C SER A 10 -5.44 4.45 6.79
N VAL A 11 -6.57 4.09 7.39
CA VAL A 11 -7.66 3.38 6.70
C VAL A 11 -8.26 4.22 5.59
N ASN A 12 -8.58 5.48 5.88
CA ASN A 12 -9.15 6.39 4.88
C ASN A 12 -8.22 6.56 3.69
N GLN A 13 -6.92 6.74 3.94
CA GLN A 13 -5.94 6.83 2.86
C GLN A 13 -5.85 5.54 2.02
N LEU A 14 -5.86 4.37 2.67
CA LEU A 14 -5.92 3.10 1.95
C LEU A 14 -7.17 3.04 1.05
N ALA A 15 -8.34 3.30 1.62
CA ALA A 15 -9.61 3.20 0.90
C ALA A 15 -9.68 4.13 -0.32
N VAL A 16 -9.16 5.37 -0.20
CA VAL A 16 -9.16 6.36 -1.29
C VAL A 16 -8.13 5.99 -2.36
N VAL A 17 -6.90 5.69 -1.97
CA VAL A 17 -5.81 5.37 -2.92
C VAL A 17 -6.12 4.09 -3.68
N TRP A 18 -6.51 3.02 -2.97
CA TRP A 18 -6.82 1.74 -3.63
C TRP A 18 -8.04 1.83 -4.54
N ARG A 19 -9.04 2.69 -4.21
CA ARG A 19 -10.13 2.98 -5.16
C ARG A 19 -9.58 3.46 -6.50
N ALA A 20 -8.68 4.43 -6.50
CA ALA A 20 -8.09 4.97 -7.73
C ALA A 20 -7.25 3.91 -8.46
N MET A 21 -6.40 3.17 -7.73
CA MET A 21 -5.51 2.16 -8.29
C MET A 21 -6.27 0.99 -8.94
N VAL A 22 -7.29 0.46 -8.26
CA VAL A 22 -8.03 -0.70 -8.78
C VAL A 22 -8.94 -0.32 -9.96
N LEU A 23 -9.52 0.89 -9.97
CA LEU A 23 -10.31 1.39 -11.10
C LEU A 23 -9.45 1.72 -12.33
N ASP A 24 -8.21 2.18 -12.14
CA ASP A 24 -7.25 2.35 -13.24
C ASP A 24 -6.84 1.00 -13.84
N ARG A 25 -6.72 -0.04 -12.98
CA ARG A 25 -6.39 -1.40 -13.42
C ARG A 25 -7.56 -2.08 -14.14
N ALA A 26 -8.77 -1.95 -13.63
CA ALA A 26 -9.98 -2.58 -14.18
C ALA A 26 -11.19 -1.64 -13.95
N ALA A 27 -11.79 -1.19 -15.04
CA ALA A 27 -12.93 -0.25 -14.96
C ALA A 27 -14.18 -0.89 -14.30
N ASP A 28 -14.26 -2.21 -14.29
CA ASP A 28 -15.30 -3.03 -13.67
C ASP A 28 -14.88 -3.62 -12.31
N ALA A 29 -13.79 -3.11 -11.71
CA ALA A 29 -13.34 -3.51 -10.38
C ALA A 29 -14.46 -3.42 -9.35
N ASP A 30 -14.50 -4.36 -8.41
CA ASP A 30 -15.45 -4.32 -7.30
C ASP A 30 -15.02 -3.26 -6.28
N VAL A 31 -15.62 -2.09 -6.38
CA VAL A 31 -15.37 -0.95 -5.50
C VAL A 31 -16.66 -0.60 -4.76
N ARG A 32 -16.74 -1.01 -3.51
CA ARG A 32 -17.93 -0.79 -2.66
C ARG A 32 -17.52 -0.31 -1.27
N ASP A 33 -18.35 0.57 -0.73
CA ASP A 33 -18.31 0.95 0.67
C ASP A 33 -19.57 0.35 1.33
N LEU A 34 -19.36 -0.64 2.20
CA LEU A 34 -20.39 -1.32 2.96
C LEU A 34 -20.31 -0.86 4.42
N PRO A 35 -21.35 -1.10 5.26
CA PRO A 35 -21.23 -0.83 6.68
C PRO A 35 -20.01 -1.54 7.30
N GLY A 36 -19.06 -0.76 7.81
CA GLY A 36 -17.83 -1.25 8.43
C GLY A 36 -16.77 -1.87 7.52
N ILE A 37 -16.97 -1.90 6.20
CA ILE A 37 -16.05 -2.55 5.26
C ILE A 37 -15.90 -1.72 3.97
N ALA A 38 -14.66 -1.52 3.53
CA ALA A 38 -14.37 -1.02 2.19
C ALA A 38 -13.77 -2.14 1.31
N VAL A 39 -14.39 -2.39 0.15
CA VAL A 39 -13.93 -3.36 -0.86
C VAL A 39 -13.25 -2.60 -1.98
N ARG A 40 -12.03 -3.01 -2.33
CA ARG A 40 -11.20 -2.47 -3.40
C ARG A 40 -10.54 -3.63 -4.14
N TRP A 41 -11.27 -4.25 -5.07
CA TRP A 41 -10.91 -5.55 -5.63
C TRP A 41 -10.90 -5.50 -7.16
N ALA A 42 -9.71 -5.56 -7.74
CA ALA A 42 -9.54 -5.56 -9.20
C ALA A 42 -9.59 -6.98 -9.82
N ASP A 43 -9.64 -8.02 -9.00
CA ASP A 43 -9.49 -9.43 -9.39
C ASP A 43 -8.18 -9.66 -10.19
N SER A 44 -7.15 -8.94 -9.81
CA SER A 44 -5.81 -8.98 -10.40
C SER A 44 -4.97 -10.11 -9.82
N ARG A 45 -4.06 -10.65 -10.63
CA ARG A 45 -3.02 -11.58 -10.14
C ARG A 45 -2.06 -10.92 -9.15
N PHE A 46 -1.98 -9.59 -9.14
CA PHE A 46 -1.22 -8.84 -8.14
C PHE A 46 -2.10 -8.67 -6.89
N ALA A 47 -1.89 -9.54 -5.91
CA ALA A 47 -2.78 -9.69 -4.75
C ALA A 47 -3.01 -8.39 -3.95
N PHE A 48 -2.08 -7.41 -4.00
CA PHE A 48 -2.29 -6.12 -3.34
C PHE A 48 -3.38 -5.25 -3.98
N TRP A 49 -3.77 -5.52 -5.26
CA TRP A 49 -4.93 -4.87 -5.87
C TRP A 49 -6.26 -5.54 -5.53
N ASN A 50 -6.25 -6.52 -4.66
CA ASN A 50 -7.42 -7.23 -4.16
C ASN A 50 -7.47 -7.02 -2.64
N CYS A 51 -8.07 -5.91 -2.24
CA CYS A 51 -8.07 -5.43 -0.87
C CYS A 51 -9.48 -5.31 -0.31
N ILE A 52 -9.66 -5.79 0.90
CA ILE A 52 -10.76 -5.42 1.78
C ILE A 52 -10.16 -4.79 3.03
N THR A 53 -10.77 -3.77 3.59
CA THR A 53 -10.36 -3.22 4.88
C THR A 53 -11.59 -2.95 5.77
N LEU A 54 -11.43 -3.16 7.08
CA LEU A 54 -12.41 -2.70 8.05
C LEU A 54 -12.30 -1.18 8.18
N THR A 55 -13.45 -0.52 8.35
CA THR A 55 -13.53 0.94 8.40
C THR A 55 -14.18 1.46 9.67
N ASP A 56 -14.86 0.60 10.44
CA ASP A 56 -15.43 0.98 11.73
C ASP A 56 -14.32 1.17 12.76
N ALA A 57 -14.43 2.25 13.49
CA ALA A 57 -13.64 2.46 14.68
C ALA A 57 -14.38 1.85 15.89
N GLU A 58 -13.65 1.06 16.69
CA GLU A 58 -14.12 0.42 17.91
C GLU A 58 -15.39 -0.44 17.71
N PRO A 59 -15.39 -1.39 16.74
CA PRO A 59 -16.49 -2.33 16.60
C PRO A 59 -16.54 -3.22 17.83
N ASP A 60 -17.75 -3.49 18.34
CA ASP A 60 -17.92 -4.51 19.37
C ASP A 60 -17.54 -5.91 18.84
N PRO A 61 -17.29 -6.90 19.73
CA PRO A 61 -16.85 -8.25 19.31
C PRO A 61 -17.80 -8.96 18.34
N GLU A 62 -19.11 -8.75 18.45
CA GLU A 62 -20.10 -9.35 17.54
C GLU A 62 -20.04 -8.71 16.17
N SER A 63 -20.02 -7.39 16.11
CA SER A 63 -19.85 -6.60 14.87
C SER A 63 -18.55 -6.93 14.17
N LEU A 64 -17.44 -7.05 14.90
CA LEU A 64 -16.16 -7.50 14.34
C LEU A 64 -16.29 -8.89 13.71
N GLY A 65 -16.90 -9.85 14.39
CA GLY A 65 -17.11 -11.20 13.85
C GLY A 65 -17.96 -11.20 12.58
N GLN A 66 -19.01 -10.40 12.53
CA GLN A 66 -19.86 -10.25 11.34
C GLN A 66 -19.08 -9.63 10.16
N GLN A 67 -18.29 -8.58 10.40
CA GLN A 67 -17.48 -7.92 9.38
C GLN A 67 -16.40 -8.85 8.83
N LEU A 68 -15.71 -9.62 9.68
CA LEU A 68 -14.73 -10.63 9.25
C LEU A 68 -15.38 -11.73 8.41
N GLY A 69 -16.56 -12.22 8.82
CA GLY A 69 -17.33 -13.19 8.06
C GLY A 69 -17.73 -12.65 6.69
N GLN A 70 -18.26 -11.44 6.62
CA GLN A 70 -18.64 -10.79 5.37
C GLN A 70 -17.43 -10.57 4.46
N ALA A 71 -16.29 -10.14 5.00
CA ALA A 71 -15.05 -9.97 4.23
C ALA A 71 -14.60 -11.30 3.62
N ALA A 72 -14.60 -12.38 4.41
CA ALA A 72 -14.24 -13.72 3.94
C ALA A 72 -15.19 -14.24 2.85
N ASP A 73 -16.50 -14.00 2.97
CA ASP A 73 -17.48 -14.39 1.94
C ASP A 73 -17.28 -13.63 0.64
N ILE A 74 -16.96 -12.34 0.71
CA ILE A 74 -16.59 -11.56 -0.47
C ILE A 74 -15.32 -12.15 -1.11
N MET A 75 -14.27 -12.41 -0.33
CA MET A 75 -13.02 -12.99 -0.83
C MET A 75 -13.24 -14.34 -1.51
N ARG A 76 -14.09 -15.23 -0.92
CA ARG A 76 -14.43 -16.54 -1.51
C ARG A 76 -15.16 -16.42 -2.85
N SER A 77 -15.87 -15.34 -3.08
CA SER A 77 -16.59 -15.09 -4.34
C SER A 77 -15.68 -14.64 -5.50
N LYS A 78 -14.38 -14.39 -5.23
CA LYS A 78 -13.43 -13.84 -6.19
C LYS A 78 -12.59 -14.91 -6.86
N GLN A 79 -12.04 -14.57 -8.05
CA GLN A 79 -11.20 -15.51 -8.83
C GLN A 79 -9.74 -15.48 -8.39
N GLN A 80 -9.24 -14.29 -8.00
CA GLN A 80 -7.86 -14.11 -7.61
C GLN A 80 -7.75 -13.90 -6.09
N PRO A 81 -6.66 -14.36 -5.46
CA PRO A 81 -6.42 -14.12 -4.05
C PRO A 81 -6.18 -12.65 -3.74
N GLY A 82 -6.45 -12.26 -2.52
CA GLY A 82 -6.20 -10.92 -2.00
C GLY A 82 -6.13 -10.93 -0.48
N PHE A 83 -6.17 -9.75 0.12
CA PHE A 83 -5.99 -9.60 1.56
C PHE A 83 -7.09 -8.76 2.19
N LEU A 84 -7.51 -9.18 3.38
CA LEU A 84 -8.13 -8.28 4.34
C LEU A 84 -7.02 -7.54 5.10
N TRP A 85 -7.06 -6.21 5.07
CA TRP A 85 -6.15 -5.33 5.81
C TRP A 85 -6.87 -4.83 7.06
N LEU A 86 -6.39 -5.24 8.22
CA LEU A 86 -6.95 -4.85 9.51
C LEU A 86 -5.94 -3.95 10.22
N PHE A 87 -6.39 -2.75 10.57
CA PHE A 87 -5.60 -1.76 11.32
C PHE A 87 -5.92 -1.93 12.81
N GLU A 88 -4.94 -2.41 13.58
CA GLU A 88 -5.19 -2.88 14.96
C GLU A 88 -5.70 -1.80 15.91
N ASP A 89 -5.28 -0.54 15.70
CA ASP A 89 -5.71 0.56 16.57
C ASP A 89 -7.10 1.11 16.23
N LEU A 90 -7.82 0.49 15.29
CA LEU A 90 -9.27 0.64 15.15
C LEU A 90 -10.04 -0.20 16.17
N LEU A 91 -9.41 -1.22 16.75
CA LEU A 91 -10.05 -2.14 17.69
C LEU A 91 -9.79 -1.69 19.13
N ASP A 92 -10.82 -1.74 19.95
CA ASP A 92 -10.67 -1.66 21.40
C ASP A 92 -10.09 -2.97 22.00
N ASP A 93 -9.90 -3.02 23.30
CA ASP A 93 -9.28 -4.17 23.96
C ASP A 93 -10.18 -5.43 23.89
N ASP A 94 -11.51 -5.28 23.92
CA ASP A 94 -12.46 -6.39 23.85
C ASP A 94 -12.47 -7.00 22.44
N ALA A 95 -12.50 -6.19 21.41
CA ALA A 95 -12.39 -6.64 20.02
C ALA A 95 -11.03 -7.28 19.72
N LYS A 96 -9.92 -6.71 20.23
CA LYS A 96 -8.58 -7.31 20.12
C LYS A 96 -8.50 -8.68 20.77
N ALA A 97 -9.14 -8.87 21.93
CA ALA A 97 -9.13 -10.15 22.66
C ALA A 97 -9.77 -11.29 21.86
N VAL A 98 -10.78 -10.99 21.04
CA VAL A 98 -11.50 -12.01 20.26
C VAL A 98 -11.03 -12.12 18.81
N LEU A 99 -10.18 -11.20 18.32
CA LEU A 99 -9.77 -11.10 16.92
C LEU A 99 -9.28 -12.42 16.32
N ALA A 100 -8.40 -13.12 17.02
CA ALA A 100 -7.80 -14.35 16.50
C ALA A 100 -8.86 -15.46 16.30
N SER A 101 -9.77 -15.63 17.29
CA SER A 101 -10.83 -16.62 17.23
C SER A 101 -11.91 -16.24 16.20
N ALA A 102 -12.25 -14.96 16.10
CA ALA A 102 -13.22 -14.47 15.12
C ALA A 102 -12.70 -14.63 13.68
N ALA A 103 -11.42 -14.33 13.45
CA ALA A 103 -10.78 -14.53 12.14
C ALA A 103 -10.76 -16.02 11.76
N GLU A 104 -10.40 -16.92 12.70
CA GLU A 104 -10.42 -18.36 12.46
C GLU A 104 -11.84 -18.88 12.14
N GLN A 105 -12.85 -18.43 12.90
CA GLN A 105 -14.26 -18.79 12.64
C GLN A 105 -14.75 -18.30 11.27
N ALA A 106 -14.28 -17.14 10.82
CA ALA A 106 -14.54 -16.63 9.47
C ALA A 106 -13.80 -17.41 8.36
N GLY A 107 -12.85 -18.29 8.72
CA GLY A 107 -11.99 -19.00 7.76
C GLY A 107 -10.90 -18.11 7.18
N LEU A 108 -10.45 -17.13 7.95
CA LEU A 108 -9.31 -16.28 7.65
C LEU A 108 -8.07 -16.77 8.40
N GLU A 109 -6.90 -16.65 7.76
CA GLU A 109 -5.62 -16.92 8.40
C GLU A 109 -4.72 -15.69 8.34
N PHE A 110 -3.95 -15.46 9.42
CA PHE A 110 -2.97 -14.40 9.46
C PHE A 110 -1.85 -14.69 8.44
N ALA A 111 -1.62 -13.75 7.52
CA ALA A 111 -0.61 -13.91 6.48
C ALA A 111 0.73 -13.26 6.88
N PHE A 112 0.73 -11.98 7.22
CA PHE A 112 1.95 -11.25 7.62
C PHE A 112 1.57 -9.92 8.30
N PRO A 113 2.51 -9.34 9.10
CA PRO A 113 2.32 -8.03 9.71
C PRO A 113 2.73 -6.90 8.78
N GLY A 114 2.22 -5.70 9.08
CA GLY A 114 2.63 -4.44 8.50
C GLY A 114 2.47 -3.30 9.48
N VAL A 115 2.79 -2.10 9.05
CA VAL A 115 2.63 -0.89 9.85
C VAL A 115 2.25 0.30 8.97
N GLY A 116 1.21 1.03 9.36
CA GLY A 116 0.92 2.35 8.86
C GLY A 116 1.95 3.34 9.41
N MET A 117 2.43 4.25 8.58
CA MET A 117 3.40 5.27 8.97
C MET A 117 3.01 6.62 8.34
N ALA A 118 3.19 7.71 9.08
CA ALA A 118 2.84 9.05 8.61
C ALA A 118 3.81 10.11 9.15
N GLY A 119 3.84 11.27 8.52
CA GLY A 119 4.62 12.41 9.01
C GLY A 119 4.36 13.71 8.23
N ASP A 120 4.46 14.84 8.93
CA ASP A 120 4.47 16.19 8.34
C ASP A 120 5.91 16.53 7.92
N ILE A 121 6.44 15.80 6.95
CA ILE A 121 7.86 15.74 6.60
C ILE A 121 8.22 16.50 5.33
N LEU A 122 7.24 17.08 4.66
CA LEU A 122 7.46 17.77 3.40
C LEU A 122 7.52 19.29 3.58
N PRO A 123 8.26 20.02 2.74
CA PRO A 123 9.08 19.48 1.64
C PRO A 123 10.40 18.85 2.12
N LEU A 124 10.87 17.87 1.37
CA LEU A 124 12.20 17.28 1.55
C LEU A 124 13.23 18.03 0.69
N PRO A 125 14.54 18.01 1.06
CA PRO A 125 15.60 18.45 0.15
C PRO A 125 15.66 17.57 -1.11
N GLU A 126 16.12 18.13 -2.22
CA GLU A 126 16.30 17.35 -3.44
C GLU A 126 17.28 16.18 -3.19
N PRO A 127 16.83 14.94 -3.42
CA PRO A 127 17.64 13.78 -3.11
C PRO A 127 18.73 13.57 -4.14
N VAL A 128 19.94 13.30 -3.66
CA VAL A 128 21.11 12.92 -4.47
C VAL A 128 21.65 11.60 -3.93
N HIS A 129 21.99 10.68 -4.82
CA HIS A 129 22.66 9.43 -4.46
C HIS A 129 23.81 9.16 -5.41
N PRO A 130 25.05 8.86 -4.93
CA PRO A 130 26.24 8.75 -5.78
C PRO A 130 26.13 7.66 -6.85
N ASP A 131 25.38 6.59 -6.56
CA ASP A 131 25.29 5.42 -7.45
C ASP A 131 24.00 5.38 -8.29
N LEU A 132 23.05 6.33 -8.07
CA LEU A 132 21.74 6.29 -8.71
C LEU A 132 21.47 7.54 -9.55
N THR A 133 20.89 7.31 -10.72
CA THR A 133 20.09 8.30 -11.42
C THR A 133 18.61 7.98 -11.26
N PHE A 134 17.76 9.02 -11.20
CA PHE A 134 16.33 8.84 -11.02
C PHE A 134 15.61 9.12 -12.34
N VAL A 135 14.82 8.15 -12.79
CA VAL A 135 14.06 8.23 -14.04
C VAL A 135 12.58 8.22 -13.71
N ARG A 136 11.87 9.25 -14.16
CA ARG A 136 10.40 9.33 -14.02
C ARG A 136 9.74 8.26 -14.88
N VAL A 137 8.79 7.53 -14.32
CA VAL A 137 7.98 6.54 -15.07
C VAL A 137 6.95 7.29 -15.91
N THR A 138 7.10 7.23 -17.23
CA THR A 138 6.20 7.87 -18.22
C THR A 138 5.88 6.98 -19.41
N THR A 139 6.61 5.87 -19.58
CA THR A 139 6.44 4.91 -20.68
C THR A 139 6.01 3.54 -20.16
N ASP A 140 5.45 2.73 -21.04
CA ASP A 140 5.06 1.36 -20.70
C ASP A 140 6.28 0.47 -20.37
N GLU A 141 7.43 0.71 -21.03
CA GLU A 141 8.68 0.00 -20.73
C GLU A 141 9.17 0.30 -19.31
N GLN A 142 9.17 1.57 -18.90
CA GLN A 142 9.54 1.98 -17.55
C GLN A 142 8.55 1.43 -16.50
N LEU A 143 7.26 1.43 -16.82
CA LEU A 143 6.23 0.87 -15.94
C LEU A 143 6.37 -0.65 -15.81
N LEU A 144 6.75 -1.34 -16.88
CA LEU A 144 7.05 -2.78 -16.84
C LEU A 144 8.26 -3.07 -15.93
N ALA A 145 9.32 -2.28 -16.05
CA ALA A 145 10.48 -2.40 -15.16
C ALA A 145 10.12 -2.16 -13.69
N TYR A 146 9.23 -1.19 -13.44
CA TYR A 146 8.67 -0.92 -12.11
C TYR A 146 7.89 -2.12 -11.57
N ALA A 147 7.03 -2.72 -12.39
CA ALA A 147 6.25 -3.91 -12.04
C ALA A 147 7.15 -5.12 -11.72
N ASP A 148 8.18 -5.35 -12.52
CA ASP A 148 9.14 -6.44 -12.34
C ASP A 148 9.96 -6.29 -11.05
N LEU A 149 10.36 -5.06 -10.69
CA LEU A 149 11.01 -4.77 -9.41
C LEU A 149 10.10 -5.12 -8.23
N ASN A 150 8.82 -4.73 -8.30
CA ASN A 150 7.85 -5.08 -7.26
C ASN A 150 7.66 -6.58 -7.13
N SER A 151 7.49 -7.29 -8.26
CA SER A 151 7.35 -8.74 -8.24
C SER A 151 8.55 -9.42 -7.57
N ARG A 152 9.77 -9.05 -7.95
CA ARG A 152 10.98 -9.62 -7.35
C ARG A 152 11.12 -9.31 -5.86
N ALA A 153 10.83 -8.07 -5.47
CA ALA A 153 10.98 -7.63 -4.08
C ALA A 153 9.96 -8.27 -3.13
N TYR A 154 8.74 -8.49 -3.61
CA TYR A 154 7.65 -9.10 -2.83
C TYR A 154 7.50 -10.61 -3.03
N GLY A 155 8.34 -11.22 -3.86
CA GLY A 155 8.31 -12.67 -4.10
C GLY A 155 7.14 -13.14 -4.94
N PHE A 156 6.55 -12.26 -5.76
CA PHE A 156 5.51 -12.63 -6.72
C PHE A 156 6.10 -13.07 -8.07
N PRO A 157 5.39 -13.89 -8.85
CA PRO A 157 5.71 -14.09 -10.25
C PRO A 157 5.72 -12.75 -11.03
N LEU A 158 6.58 -12.61 -12.03
CA LEU A 158 6.66 -11.37 -12.82
C LEU A 158 5.32 -11.00 -13.47
N GLU A 159 4.58 -12.01 -13.91
CA GLU A 159 3.26 -11.85 -14.52
C GLU A 159 2.25 -11.19 -13.56
N ALA A 160 2.39 -11.40 -12.26
CA ALA A 160 1.50 -10.79 -11.28
C ALA A 160 1.70 -9.27 -11.20
N GLY A 161 2.94 -8.79 -11.03
CA GLY A 161 3.23 -7.35 -11.03
C GLY A 161 2.88 -6.68 -12.37
N ARG A 162 3.18 -7.37 -13.48
CA ARG A 162 2.83 -6.92 -14.82
C ARG A 162 1.33 -6.82 -15.00
N ASP A 163 0.57 -7.83 -14.55
CA ASP A 163 -0.89 -7.78 -14.54
C ASP A 163 -1.41 -6.58 -13.74
N GLY A 164 -0.80 -6.27 -12.60
CA GLY A 164 -1.20 -5.16 -11.75
C GLY A 164 -0.95 -3.77 -12.33
N LEU A 165 0.09 -3.57 -13.13
CA LEU A 165 0.56 -2.24 -13.53
C LEU A 165 0.54 -1.97 -15.04
N SER A 166 0.56 -3.01 -15.90
CA SER A 166 0.66 -2.81 -17.35
C SER A 166 -0.50 -1.98 -17.90
N GLY A 167 -0.15 -1.02 -18.75
CA GLY A 167 -1.12 -0.14 -19.40
C GLY A 167 -1.67 0.99 -18.51
N SER A 168 -1.32 1.03 -17.22
CA SER A 168 -1.81 2.05 -16.29
C SER A 168 -1.53 3.47 -16.79
N THR A 169 -2.57 4.27 -16.85
CA THR A 169 -2.48 5.71 -17.13
C THR A 169 -2.15 6.48 -15.87
N LEU A 170 -2.73 6.09 -14.75
CA LEU A 170 -2.52 6.69 -13.44
C LEU A 170 -1.03 6.69 -13.05
N TRP A 171 -0.35 5.53 -13.19
CA TRP A 171 1.06 5.39 -12.85
C TRP A 171 1.99 6.21 -13.75
N LYS A 172 1.64 6.42 -15.01
CA LYS A 172 2.46 7.20 -15.95
C LYS A 172 2.24 8.72 -15.84
N LYS A 173 1.12 9.18 -15.30
CA LYS A 173 0.76 10.59 -15.28
C LYS A 173 0.65 11.19 -13.87
N GLU A 174 -0.14 10.58 -13.00
CA GLU A 174 -0.56 11.17 -11.72
C GLU A 174 0.32 10.72 -10.56
N VAL A 175 0.68 9.42 -10.50
CA VAL A 175 1.63 8.94 -9.51
C VAL A 175 3.02 9.49 -9.83
N HIS A 176 3.68 10.13 -8.89
CA HIS A 176 5.09 10.51 -8.98
C HIS A 176 5.97 9.26 -8.84
N ALA A 177 5.93 8.38 -9.85
CA ALA A 177 6.64 7.11 -9.87
C ALA A 177 8.04 7.28 -10.45
N TYR A 178 9.05 6.75 -9.76
CA TYR A 178 10.45 6.84 -10.16
C TYR A 178 11.13 5.48 -10.10
N LEU A 179 11.99 5.24 -11.08
CA LEU A 179 13.01 4.20 -11.05
C LEU A 179 14.34 4.80 -10.57
N GLY A 180 15.01 4.13 -9.66
CA GLY A 180 16.42 4.37 -9.38
C GLY A 180 17.25 3.44 -10.24
N MET A 181 18.05 4.05 -11.12
CA MET A 181 18.87 3.36 -12.10
C MET A 181 20.32 3.32 -11.66
N ARG A 182 20.97 2.17 -11.81
CA ARG A 182 22.41 2.02 -11.71
C ARG A 182 22.98 1.75 -13.11
N GLY A 183 23.56 2.78 -13.74
CA GLY A 183 23.76 2.75 -15.18
C GLY A 183 22.41 2.57 -15.90
N ASP A 184 22.31 1.57 -16.73
CA ASP A 184 21.09 1.25 -17.49
C ASP A 184 20.16 0.25 -16.77
N GLN A 185 20.54 -0.21 -15.58
CA GLN A 185 19.77 -1.21 -14.84
C GLN A 185 18.84 -0.55 -13.81
N PRO A 186 17.51 -0.78 -13.86
CA PRO A 186 16.60 -0.40 -12.81
C PRO A 186 16.81 -1.32 -11.60
N VAL A 187 17.11 -0.73 -10.43
CA VAL A 187 17.44 -1.49 -9.21
C VAL A 187 16.49 -1.19 -8.04
N THR A 188 15.76 -0.09 -8.11
CA THR A 188 14.79 0.30 -7.07
C THR A 188 13.69 1.17 -7.67
N CYS A 189 12.54 1.23 -7.01
CA CYS A 189 11.42 2.08 -7.42
C CYS A 189 10.59 2.55 -6.23
N ALA A 190 9.93 3.69 -6.40
CA ALA A 190 8.93 4.23 -5.47
C ALA A 190 7.94 5.12 -6.21
N GLY A 191 6.69 5.14 -5.76
CA GLY A 191 5.67 6.07 -6.22
C GLY A 191 5.11 6.89 -5.07
N ALA A 192 4.73 8.14 -5.33
CA ALA A 192 3.95 8.98 -4.44
C ALA A 192 2.75 9.54 -5.20
N VAL A 193 1.56 9.42 -4.63
CA VAL A 193 0.32 9.89 -5.25
C VAL A 193 -0.44 10.78 -4.28
N GLU A 194 -1.04 11.86 -4.81
CA GLU A 194 -1.92 12.71 -4.03
C GLU A 194 -3.25 11.98 -3.78
N ALA A 195 -3.67 11.95 -2.52
CA ALA A 195 -4.98 11.48 -2.12
C ALA A 195 -5.42 12.18 -0.84
N ASP A 196 -6.62 12.75 -0.85
CA ASP A 196 -7.24 13.40 0.31
C ASP A 196 -6.29 14.36 1.06
N GLY A 197 -5.59 15.24 0.29
CA GLY A 197 -4.69 16.26 0.82
C GLY A 197 -3.39 15.73 1.43
N ARG A 198 -2.97 14.53 1.06
CA ARG A 198 -1.71 13.88 1.49
C ARG A 198 -1.00 13.25 0.31
N LEU A 199 0.30 13.01 0.46
CA LEU A 199 1.05 12.14 -0.45
C LEU A 199 1.10 10.73 0.11
N PHE A 200 0.47 9.78 -0.58
CA PHE A 200 0.57 8.37 -0.25
C PHE A 200 1.74 7.73 -1.01
N VAL A 201 2.67 7.12 -0.28
CA VAL A 201 3.78 6.37 -0.88
C VAL A 201 3.35 4.94 -1.14
N ALA A 202 3.46 4.50 -2.39
CA ALA A 202 2.99 3.18 -2.83
C ALA A 202 4.10 2.40 -3.54
N LEU A 203 4.06 1.08 -3.38
CA LEU A 203 4.85 0.10 -4.13
C LEU A 203 6.34 0.43 -4.17
N VAL A 204 6.92 0.70 -3.01
CA VAL A 204 8.38 0.85 -2.88
C VAL A 204 9.03 -0.52 -2.95
N ALA A 205 9.96 -0.68 -3.88
CA ALA A 205 10.68 -1.93 -4.05
C ALA A 205 12.16 -1.70 -4.34
N THR A 206 13.00 -2.57 -3.84
CA THR A 206 14.42 -2.67 -4.21
C THR A 206 14.71 -4.12 -4.54
N ASP A 207 15.30 -4.34 -5.71
CA ASP A 207 15.70 -5.67 -6.15
C ASP A 207 16.53 -6.36 -5.06
N PRO A 208 16.25 -7.63 -4.71
CA PRO A 208 16.93 -8.34 -3.62
C PRO A 208 18.45 -8.28 -3.67
N GLU A 209 19.05 -8.29 -4.86
CA GLU A 209 20.50 -8.21 -5.03
C GLU A 209 21.09 -6.82 -4.69
N TRP A 210 20.24 -5.79 -4.65
CA TRP A 210 20.62 -4.39 -4.43
C TRP A 210 20.15 -3.80 -3.12
N GLN A 211 19.55 -4.60 -2.24
CA GLN A 211 19.07 -4.16 -0.93
C GLN A 211 20.22 -3.74 0.01
N ARG A 212 19.84 -3.02 1.09
CA ARG A 212 20.76 -2.54 2.16
C ARG A 212 21.86 -1.58 1.69
N ARG A 213 21.62 -0.87 0.58
CA ARG A 213 22.52 0.14 0.03
C ARG A 213 21.94 1.57 0.08
N GLY A 214 20.80 1.78 0.77
CA GLY A 214 20.11 3.08 0.84
C GLY A 214 19.23 3.40 -0.38
N TYR A 215 19.16 2.51 -1.37
CA TYR A 215 18.47 2.79 -2.64
C TYR A 215 16.97 3.00 -2.47
N GLY A 216 16.30 2.18 -1.64
CA GLY A 216 14.87 2.34 -1.33
C GLY A 216 14.57 3.68 -0.67
N GLU A 217 15.41 4.12 0.28
CA GLU A 217 15.28 5.44 0.90
C GLU A 217 15.44 6.55 -0.15
N ALA A 218 16.50 6.49 -0.97
CA ALA A 218 16.81 7.52 -1.95
C ALA A 218 15.70 7.70 -2.98
N VAL A 219 15.14 6.61 -3.55
CA VAL A 219 14.06 6.69 -4.53
C VAL A 219 12.74 7.13 -3.89
N THR A 220 12.45 6.74 -2.63
CA THR A 220 11.28 7.23 -1.89
C THR A 220 11.37 8.73 -1.66
N ARG A 221 12.54 9.25 -1.23
CA ARG A 221 12.77 10.68 -1.11
C ARG A 221 12.55 11.41 -2.44
N LYS A 222 12.96 10.80 -3.58
CA LYS A 222 12.75 11.39 -4.92
C LYS A 222 11.27 11.48 -5.27
N ALA A 223 10.51 10.41 -5.07
CA ALA A 223 9.07 10.42 -5.32
C ALA A 223 8.33 11.47 -4.47
N LEU A 224 8.65 11.56 -3.17
CA LEU A 224 8.09 12.54 -2.24
C LEU A 224 8.50 13.98 -2.58
N TYR A 225 9.77 14.21 -2.92
CA TYR A 225 10.26 15.53 -3.32
C TYR A 225 9.50 16.08 -4.52
N GLU A 226 9.33 15.28 -5.56
CA GLU A 226 8.61 15.69 -6.76
C GLU A 226 7.11 15.83 -6.52
N GLY A 227 6.52 14.93 -5.73
CA GLY A 227 5.12 15.03 -5.32
C GLY A 227 4.86 16.32 -4.54
N ALA A 228 5.69 16.66 -3.55
CA ALA A 228 5.56 17.88 -2.78
C ALA A 228 5.73 19.15 -3.64
N ARG A 229 6.67 19.13 -4.58
CA ARG A 229 6.85 20.25 -5.53
C ARG A 229 5.63 20.47 -6.41
N ALA A 230 4.98 19.39 -6.82
CA ALA A 230 3.81 19.46 -7.70
C ALA A 230 2.53 19.89 -6.97
N THR A 231 2.37 19.48 -5.70
CA THR A 231 1.11 19.61 -4.96
C THR A 231 1.14 20.67 -3.85
N GLY A 232 2.32 20.99 -3.32
CA GLY A 232 2.47 21.84 -2.14
C GLY A 232 2.08 21.18 -0.81
N LEU A 233 1.82 19.86 -0.83
CA LEU A 233 1.44 19.11 0.37
C LEU A 233 2.62 18.93 1.33
N THR A 234 2.32 18.89 2.62
CA THR A 234 3.31 18.76 3.71
C THR A 234 3.27 17.42 4.41
N ARG A 235 2.14 16.71 4.33
CA ARG A 235 1.93 15.42 5.00
C ARG A 235 2.07 14.27 4.03
N ALA A 236 2.80 13.23 4.47
CA ALA A 236 2.93 11.98 3.74
C ALA A 236 2.53 10.79 4.61
N ILE A 237 2.03 9.74 3.99
CA ILE A 237 1.59 8.50 4.63
C ILE A 237 1.96 7.30 3.76
N LEU A 238 2.16 6.14 4.40
CA LEU A 238 2.43 4.87 3.73
C LEU A 238 2.01 3.68 4.60
N HIS A 239 1.91 2.52 3.97
CA HIS A 239 1.76 1.24 4.65
C HIS A 239 2.97 0.37 4.29
N ALA A 240 3.78 0.06 5.30
CA ALA A 240 5.02 -0.70 5.14
C ALA A 240 4.82 -2.17 5.54
N THR A 241 5.51 -3.06 4.85
CA THR A 241 5.77 -4.40 5.38
C THR A 241 6.81 -4.30 6.52
N GLU A 242 6.87 -5.31 7.38
CA GLU A 242 7.86 -5.37 8.46
C GLU A 242 9.30 -5.19 7.95
N ALA A 243 9.63 -5.80 6.81
CA ALA A 243 10.94 -5.69 6.18
C ALA A 243 11.26 -4.28 5.66
N GLY A 244 10.25 -3.54 5.20
CA GLY A 244 10.39 -2.18 4.68
C GLY A 244 10.39 -1.09 5.76
N ALA A 245 9.70 -1.32 6.86
CA ALA A 245 9.47 -0.33 7.90
C ALA A 245 10.74 0.40 8.43
N PRO A 246 11.91 -0.27 8.60
CA PRO A 246 13.12 0.38 9.09
C PRO A 246 13.70 1.49 8.20
N VAL A 247 13.24 1.60 6.95
CA VAL A 247 13.69 2.63 5.99
C VAL A 247 13.10 4.00 6.33
N TYR A 248 11.84 4.04 6.70
CA TYR A 248 11.03 5.25 6.69
C TYR A 248 11.29 6.23 7.84
N PRO A 249 11.69 5.81 9.07
CA PRO A 249 12.08 6.76 10.12
C PRO A 249 13.23 7.69 9.73
N ARG A 250 14.14 7.25 8.84
CA ARG A 250 15.24 8.11 8.33
C ARG A 250 14.73 9.22 7.41
N ILE A 251 13.55 9.03 6.80
CA ILE A 251 12.88 10.05 5.99
C ILE A 251 12.09 11.01 6.88
N GLY A 252 11.70 10.57 8.09
CA GLY A 252 10.93 11.32 9.07
C GLY A 252 9.54 10.75 9.35
N PHE A 253 9.20 9.59 8.77
CA PHE A 253 7.94 8.92 9.09
C PHE A 253 7.96 8.32 10.50
N GLU A 254 6.84 8.40 11.18
CA GLU A 254 6.60 7.76 12.46
C GLU A 254 5.57 6.63 12.31
N PRO A 255 5.68 5.55 13.10
CA PRO A 255 4.63 4.53 13.18
C PRO A 255 3.30 5.16 13.59
N ASN A 256 2.25 4.71 12.95
CA ASN A 256 0.91 5.26 13.06
C ASN A 256 -0.07 4.21 13.61
N THR A 257 -0.07 3.01 13.05
CA THR A 257 -0.90 1.89 13.51
C THR A 257 -0.33 0.55 13.01
N PRO A 258 -0.34 -0.52 13.81
CA PRO A 258 -0.05 -1.87 13.32
C PRO A 258 -1.11 -2.32 12.30
N ILE A 259 -0.68 -3.10 11.31
CA ILE A 259 -1.56 -3.68 10.30
C ILE A 259 -1.41 -5.19 10.33
N ARG A 260 -2.54 -5.91 10.30
CA ARG A 260 -2.59 -7.36 10.08
C ARG A 260 -3.17 -7.64 8.71
N PHE A 261 -2.46 -8.44 7.95
CA PHE A 261 -2.94 -8.96 6.69
C PHE A 261 -3.50 -10.37 6.90
N TYR A 262 -4.72 -10.60 6.45
CA TYR A 262 -5.36 -11.91 6.49
C TYR A 262 -5.66 -12.38 5.07
N GLY A 263 -5.39 -13.67 4.80
CA GLY A 263 -5.83 -14.39 3.62
C GLY A 263 -6.97 -15.36 3.95
N LEU A 264 -7.57 -15.97 2.92
CA LEU A 264 -8.44 -17.11 3.14
C LEU A 264 -7.61 -18.32 3.56
N LYS A 265 -8.11 -19.05 4.56
CA LYS A 265 -7.52 -20.32 4.98
C LYS A 265 -7.68 -21.36 3.84
N SER A 266 -6.58 -22.02 3.50
CA SER A 266 -6.49 -23.03 2.43
C SER A 266 -7.31 -24.28 2.72
#